data_e628e364a43d7bf18c48547bd396a95f
#
_entry.id   e628e364a43d7bf18c48547bd396a95f
#
_cell.length_a   1.000
_cell.length_b   1.000
_cell.length_c   1.000
_cell.angle_alpha   90.00
_cell.angle_beta   90.00
_cell.angle_gamma   90.00
#
_symmetry.space_group_name_H-M   'P 1'
#
loop_
_entity.id
_entity.type
_entity.pdbx_description
1 polymer ?
#
loop_
_entity_poly.entity_id
_entity_poly.type
_entity_poly.pdbx_seq_one_letter_code
_entity_poly.pdbx_strand_id
1 'polypeptide(L)'
;MSSETRDSHELLKLALCSAILIVQLFAANVWAEKAEMPKNSSPRSYGSGWDCDSGYRQVNNTCDQIVLTENAYLTNQSYGSGWACKRGYLIDGLACVAIKVPANGYLSDSSYKPGWKCERGYQALKDSCIAVNVPPHGYLVDDAYSSKWKCEREYRAVGEACILINVPKNGYLSDSGYSQRWKCDRGYKADNGVCTAVKIPENAYLNDSGSRWECDRDYRKRGDLCVLP
;
A
#
# COMPACT_ATOMS: atom_id res chain seq x y z
N MET A 1 34.51 61.18 60.93
CA MET A 1 33.34 60.59 60.27
C MET A 1 33.81 59.81 59.05
N SER A 2 34.39 58.64 59.23
CA SER A 2 34.82 57.81 58.07
C SER A 2 35.23 56.39 58.50
N SER A 3 34.43 55.69 59.30
CA SER A 3 34.69 54.26 59.64
C SER A 3 33.44 53.35 59.58
N GLU A 4 32.22 53.91 59.42
CA GLU A 4 31.01 53.10 59.49
C GLU A 4 30.54 52.51 58.12
N THR A 5 31.05 52.99 57.02
CA THR A 5 30.60 52.51 55.66
C THR A 5 31.36 51.29 55.17
N ARG A 6 32.43 50.89 55.82
CA ARG A 6 33.28 49.74 55.39
C ARG A 6 32.78 48.39 55.92
N ASP A 7 32.19 48.39 57.05
CA ASP A 7 31.68 47.13 57.71
C ASP A 7 30.41 46.61 57.09
N SER A 8 29.53 47.50 56.62
CA SER A 8 28.25 47.06 55.97
C SER A 8 28.45 46.39 54.64
N HIS A 9 29.47 46.74 53.88
CA HIS A 9 29.79 46.11 52.59
C HIS A 9 30.44 44.69 52.76
N GLU A 10 31.21 44.47 53.81
CA GLU A 10 31.81 43.15 54.10
C GLU A 10 30.75 42.19 54.66
N LEU A 11 29.85 42.64 55.50
CA LEU A 11 28.73 41.83 56.00
C LEU A 11 27.75 41.44 54.89
N LEU A 12 27.50 42.35 53.91
CA LEU A 12 26.64 42.06 52.73
C LEU A 12 27.28 41.04 51.83
N LYS A 13 28.60 41.07 51.61
CA LYS A 13 29.32 40.06 50.80
C LYS A 13 29.32 38.67 51.45
N LEU A 14 29.50 38.61 52.77
CA LEU A 14 29.45 37.35 53.55
C LEU A 14 28.01 36.77 53.53
N ALA A 15 26.98 37.58 53.62
CA ALA A 15 25.60 37.14 53.56
C ALA A 15 25.21 36.66 52.15
N LEU A 16 25.69 37.31 51.09
CA LEU A 16 25.49 36.88 49.71
C LEU A 16 26.24 35.57 49.39
N CYS A 17 27.50 35.39 49.85
CA CYS A 17 28.21 34.14 49.67
C CYS A 17 27.57 32.97 50.42
N SER A 18 27.05 33.20 51.63
CA SER A 18 26.34 32.17 52.40
C SER A 18 25.01 31.77 51.75
N ALA A 19 24.26 32.73 51.17
CA ALA A 19 23.03 32.44 50.45
C ALA A 19 23.27 31.62 49.18
N ILE A 20 24.34 31.92 48.42
CA ILE A 20 24.71 31.19 47.20
C ILE A 20 25.17 29.75 47.56
N LEU A 21 25.90 29.53 48.63
CA LEU A 21 26.30 28.20 49.12
C LEU A 21 25.09 27.36 49.55
N ILE A 22 24.11 27.95 50.21
CA ILE A 22 22.88 27.24 50.61
C ILE A 22 22.05 26.84 49.41
N VAL A 23 21.92 27.69 48.39
CA VAL A 23 21.22 27.37 47.14
C VAL A 23 21.90 26.24 46.37
N GLN A 24 23.26 26.16 46.42
CA GLN A 24 23.99 25.05 45.76
C GLN A 24 23.85 23.73 46.51
N LEU A 25 23.66 23.74 47.82
CA LEU A 25 23.43 22.54 48.61
C LEU A 25 22.03 21.95 48.46
N PHE A 26 21.03 22.78 48.08
CA PHE A 26 19.68 22.30 47.74
C PHE A 26 19.55 21.79 46.31
N ALA A 27 20.43 22.19 45.38
CA ALA A 27 20.44 21.72 44.01
C ALA A 27 21.03 20.32 43.78
N ALA A 28 21.70 19.73 44.80
CA ALA A 28 22.41 18.47 44.66
C ALA A 28 21.57 17.22 45.04
N ASN A 29 20.31 17.36 45.39
CA ASN A 29 19.43 16.23 45.73
C ASN A 29 18.28 16.03 44.75
N VAL A 30 18.48 16.34 43.45
CA VAL A 30 17.67 15.69 42.41
C VAL A 30 18.28 14.27 42.28
N TRP A 31 17.86 13.39 43.15
CA TRP A 31 18.03 11.96 42.92
C TRP A 31 17.33 11.67 41.61
N ALA A 32 18.11 11.33 40.59
CA ALA A 32 17.55 10.65 39.45
C ALA A 32 16.92 9.38 40.02
N GLU A 33 15.62 9.40 40.27
CA GLU A 33 14.84 8.24 40.66
C GLU A 33 15.08 7.24 39.55
N LYS A 34 15.95 6.26 39.88
CA LYS A 34 16.24 5.16 38.95
C LYS A 34 14.91 4.49 38.75
N ALA A 35 14.29 4.75 37.58
CA ALA A 35 13.00 4.19 37.26
C ALA A 35 13.10 2.68 37.46
N GLU A 36 12.50 2.20 38.54
CA GLU A 36 12.53 0.79 38.91
C GLU A 36 11.77 0.04 37.79
N MET A 37 12.46 -0.91 37.20
CA MET A 37 11.82 -1.72 36.14
C MET A 37 10.62 -2.45 36.74
N PRO A 38 9.48 -2.45 36.05
CA PRO A 38 8.32 -3.18 36.50
C PRO A 38 8.60 -4.67 36.68
N LYS A 39 7.87 -5.31 37.55
CA LYS A 39 7.91 -6.78 37.69
C LYS A 39 7.51 -7.40 36.33
N ASN A 40 8.16 -8.51 35.95
CA ASN A 40 7.96 -9.21 34.68
C ASN A 40 8.34 -8.36 33.46
N SER A 41 9.43 -7.59 33.60
CA SER A 41 10.03 -6.85 32.49
C SER A 41 11.53 -7.06 32.42
N SER A 42 12.09 -6.90 31.25
CA SER A 42 13.53 -6.99 30.97
C SER A 42 14.02 -5.73 30.26
N PRO A 43 15.31 -5.34 30.44
CA PRO A 43 15.88 -4.20 29.73
C PRO A 43 15.79 -4.41 28.20
N ARG A 44 15.52 -3.36 27.46
CA ARG A 44 15.56 -3.41 25.99
C ARG A 44 16.96 -3.76 25.51
N SER A 45 17.02 -4.57 24.45
CA SER A 45 18.28 -4.90 23.79
C SER A 45 18.90 -3.68 23.07
N TYR A 46 18.10 -2.70 22.68
CA TYR A 46 18.51 -1.45 22.05
C TYR A 46 17.74 -0.26 22.62
N GLY A 47 18.46 0.83 22.87
CA GLY A 47 17.87 2.04 23.44
C GLY A 47 17.70 1.96 24.96
N SER A 48 17.03 2.97 25.52
CA SER A 48 16.70 3.04 26.95
C SER A 48 15.29 2.48 27.20
N GLY A 49 15.06 1.94 28.40
CA GLY A 49 13.76 1.45 28.85
C GLY A 49 13.72 -0.06 28.99
N TRP A 50 12.52 -0.59 29.03
CA TRP A 50 12.22 -2.01 29.27
C TRP A 50 11.08 -2.48 28.37
N ASP A 51 11.01 -3.78 28.15
CA ASP A 51 9.91 -4.49 27.54
C ASP A 51 9.37 -5.53 28.51
N CYS A 52 8.09 -5.86 28.42
CA CYS A 52 7.52 -6.93 29.23
C CYS A 52 8.07 -8.29 28.79
N ASP A 53 8.27 -9.17 29.74
CA ASP A 53 8.67 -10.55 29.49
C ASP A 53 7.58 -11.30 28.68
N SER A 54 7.97 -12.41 28.04
CA SER A 54 7.04 -13.25 27.28
C SER A 54 5.86 -13.69 28.14
N GLY A 55 4.66 -13.52 27.63
CA GLY A 55 3.42 -13.81 28.38
C GLY A 55 2.84 -12.63 29.14
N TYR A 56 3.50 -11.46 29.09
CA TYR A 56 3.04 -10.22 29.70
C TYR A 56 2.91 -9.13 28.64
N ARG A 57 2.03 -8.16 28.87
CA ARG A 57 1.86 -6.97 28.02
C ARG A 57 1.96 -5.70 28.85
N GLN A 58 2.45 -4.65 28.23
CA GLN A 58 2.52 -3.35 28.89
C GLN A 58 1.12 -2.72 28.99
N VAL A 59 0.74 -2.39 30.22
CA VAL A 59 -0.45 -1.62 30.56
C VAL A 59 0.01 -0.47 31.43
N ASN A 60 -0.08 0.76 30.90
CA ASN A 60 0.52 1.94 31.55
C ASN A 60 2.02 1.74 31.81
N ASN A 61 2.41 1.57 33.07
CA ASN A 61 3.81 1.39 33.49
C ASN A 61 4.02 0.03 34.20
N THR A 62 3.17 -0.95 33.96
CA THR A 62 3.23 -2.31 34.50
C THR A 62 3.22 -3.35 33.39
N CYS A 63 3.62 -4.57 33.73
CA CYS A 63 3.51 -5.73 32.86
C CYS A 63 2.45 -6.68 33.39
N ASP A 64 1.29 -6.68 32.76
CA ASP A 64 0.16 -7.50 33.14
C ASP A 64 0.17 -8.85 32.41
N GLN A 65 -0.16 -9.91 33.11
CA GLN A 65 -0.19 -11.24 32.52
C GLN A 65 -1.24 -11.33 31.41
N ILE A 66 -0.85 -11.89 30.25
CA ILE A 66 -1.76 -12.15 29.15
C ILE A 66 -2.58 -13.39 29.48
N VAL A 67 -3.88 -13.21 29.65
CA VAL A 67 -4.85 -14.33 29.80
C VAL A 67 -5.27 -14.78 28.41
N LEU A 68 -4.85 -15.99 28.04
CA LEU A 68 -5.23 -16.58 26.76
C LEU A 68 -6.68 -17.13 26.80
N THR A 69 -7.42 -16.82 25.76
CA THR A 69 -8.72 -17.45 25.49
C THR A 69 -8.53 -18.79 24.76
N GLU A 70 -9.59 -19.56 24.66
CA GLU A 70 -9.57 -20.80 23.89
C GLU A 70 -9.14 -20.53 22.42
N ASN A 71 -8.32 -21.43 21.88
CA ASN A 71 -7.77 -21.32 20.52
C ASN A 71 -6.86 -20.10 20.25
N ALA A 72 -6.39 -19.44 21.31
CA ALA A 72 -5.33 -18.44 21.25
C ALA A 72 -3.95 -19.05 21.56
N TYR A 73 -2.89 -18.34 21.18
CA TYR A 73 -1.50 -18.63 21.56
C TYR A 73 -0.72 -17.32 21.76
N LEU A 74 0.31 -17.36 22.62
CA LEU A 74 1.20 -16.22 22.82
C LEU A 74 2.03 -15.96 21.59
N THR A 75 2.24 -14.68 21.26
CA THR A 75 3.20 -14.24 20.26
C THR A 75 4.41 -13.64 20.95
N ASN A 76 5.60 -13.77 20.33
CA ASN A 76 6.84 -13.14 20.84
C ASN A 76 6.96 -11.66 20.43
N GLN A 77 5.85 -11.01 20.14
CA GLN A 77 5.85 -9.59 19.75
C GLN A 77 5.69 -8.73 20.99
N SER A 78 6.60 -7.78 21.17
CA SER A 78 6.56 -6.80 22.25
C SER A 78 5.50 -5.70 22.07
N TYR A 79 4.83 -5.66 20.90
CA TYR A 79 3.76 -4.71 20.59
C TYR A 79 2.43 -5.44 20.26
N GLY A 80 1.33 -4.73 20.42
CA GLY A 80 0.00 -5.28 20.20
C GLY A 80 -0.56 -6.04 21.40
N SER A 81 -1.39 -7.04 21.14
CA SER A 81 -2.05 -7.83 22.19
C SER A 81 -1.13 -8.87 22.86
N GLY A 82 0.02 -9.19 22.22
CA GLY A 82 0.93 -10.25 22.67
C GLY A 82 0.40 -11.68 22.45
N TRP A 83 -0.75 -11.83 21.77
CA TRP A 83 -1.35 -13.12 21.43
C TRP A 83 -2.03 -13.08 20.07
N ALA A 84 -2.26 -14.23 19.47
CA ALA A 84 -2.95 -14.41 18.21
C ALA A 84 -3.84 -15.66 18.25
N CYS A 85 -4.77 -15.75 17.32
CA CYS A 85 -5.59 -16.95 17.18
C CYS A 85 -4.86 -18.03 16.38
N LYS A 86 -5.11 -19.29 16.73
CA LYS A 86 -4.68 -20.46 15.96
C LYS A 86 -5.28 -20.40 14.56
N ARG A 87 -4.63 -21.08 13.59
CA ARG A 87 -5.15 -21.21 12.23
C ARG A 87 -6.57 -21.77 12.25
N GLY A 88 -7.46 -21.17 11.46
CA GLY A 88 -8.88 -21.49 11.44
C GLY A 88 -9.74 -20.65 12.38
N TYR A 89 -9.13 -19.72 13.10
CA TYR A 89 -9.83 -18.80 13.99
C TYR A 89 -9.44 -17.35 13.70
N LEU A 90 -10.36 -16.44 13.95
CA LEU A 90 -10.16 -14.99 13.86
C LEU A 90 -10.44 -14.32 15.20
N ILE A 91 -9.74 -13.20 15.44
CA ILE A 91 -9.98 -12.35 16.60
C ILE A 91 -11.34 -11.66 16.44
N ASP A 92 -12.19 -11.85 17.43
CA ASP A 92 -13.45 -11.13 17.60
C ASP A 92 -13.57 -10.65 19.04
N GLY A 93 -13.32 -9.35 19.25
CA GLY A 93 -13.11 -8.79 20.58
C GLY A 93 -11.88 -9.38 21.28
N LEU A 94 -12.11 -10.11 22.38
CA LEU A 94 -11.05 -10.77 23.16
C LEU A 94 -11.04 -12.32 22.95
N ALA A 95 -11.80 -12.83 22.00
CA ALA A 95 -11.94 -14.27 21.76
C ALA A 95 -11.43 -14.66 20.36
N CYS A 96 -11.10 -15.94 20.21
CA CYS A 96 -10.82 -16.57 18.94
C CYS A 96 -12.05 -17.33 18.46
N VAL A 97 -12.69 -16.84 17.40
CA VAL A 97 -13.92 -17.42 16.82
C VAL A 97 -13.57 -18.24 15.59
N ALA A 98 -14.13 -19.43 15.47
CA ALA A 98 -13.89 -20.32 14.33
C ALA A 98 -14.34 -19.67 13.01
N ILE A 99 -13.50 -19.77 11.99
CA ILE A 99 -13.79 -19.29 10.63
C ILE A 99 -14.76 -20.28 9.98
N LYS A 100 -15.93 -19.79 9.58
CA LYS A 100 -16.87 -20.56 8.78
C LYS A 100 -16.48 -20.44 7.31
N VAL A 101 -15.78 -21.46 6.79
CA VAL A 101 -15.40 -21.51 5.38
C VAL A 101 -16.61 -21.97 4.56
N PRO A 102 -17.06 -21.22 3.55
CA PRO A 102 -18.18 -21.64 2.70
C PRO A 102 -17.77 -22.79 1.77
N ALA A 103 -18.76 -23.43 1.15
CA ALA A 103 -18.51 -24.36 0.07
C ALA A 103 -17.71 -23.69 -1.06
N ASN A 104 -16.80 -24.42 -1.69
CA ASN A 104 -15.86 -23.89 -2.70
C ASN A 104 -14.98 -22.75 -2.19
N GLY A 105 -14.71 -22.72 -0.88
CA GLY A 105 -13.77 -21.83 -0.23
C GLY A 105 -12.69 -22.59 0.52
N TYR A 106 -11.63 -21.90 0.89
CA TYR A 106 -10.53 -22.43 1.69
C TYR A 106 -10.04 -21.38 2.70
N LEU A 107 -9.42 -21.84 3.79
CA LEU A 107 -8.82 -20.96 4.79
C LEU A 107 -7.72 -20.11 4.15
N SER A 108 -7.78 -18.81 4.37
CA SER A 108 -6.73 -17.86 4.00
C SER A 108 -5.75 -17.70 5.16
N ASP A 109 -4.47 -17.50 4.85
CA ASP A 109 -3.45 -17.16 5.85
C ASP A 109 -3.54 -15.69 6.30
N SER A 110 -4.57 -14.96 5.87
CA SER A 110 -4.84 -13.59 6.31
C SER A 110 -5.43 -13.58 7.72
N SER A 111 -4.85 -12.75 8.59
CA SER A 111 -5.38 -12.46 9.93
C SER A 111 -6.63 -11.55 9.91
N TYR A 112 -7.06 -11.10 8.73
CA TYR A 112 -8.20 -10.20 8.56
C TYR A 112 -9.44 -10.97 8.11
N LYS A 113 -10.62 -10.50 8.55
CA LYS A 113 -11.92 -11.04 8.09
C LYS A 113 -12.04 -10.94 6.56
N PRO A 114 -12.64 -11.94 5.91
CA PRO A 114 -13.35 -13.08 6.52
C PRO A 114 -12.48 -14.28 6.89
N GLY A 115 -11.15 -14.27 6.64
CA GLY A 115 -10.24 -15.38 6.95
C GLY A 115 -10.32 -16.58 6.00
N TRP A 116 -11.08 -16.46 4.91
CA TRP A 116 -11.20 -17.44 3.84
C TRP A 116 -11.18 -16.77 2.46
N LYS A 117 -10.88 -17.53 1.45
CA LYS A 117 -10.94 -17.15 0.04
C LYS A 117 -11.71 -18.21 -0.76
N CYS A 118 -12.27 -17.82 -1.89
CA CYS A 118 -12.86 -18.77 -2.80
C CYS A 118 -11.81 -19.51 -3.63
N GLU A 119 -12.10 -20.75 -3.97
CA GLU A 119 -11.33 -21.53 -4.92
C GLU A 119 -11.36 -20.90 -6.31
N ARG A 120 -10.40 -21.30 -7.18
CA ARG A 120 -10.38 -20.84 -8.57
C ARG A 120 -11.68 -21.18 -9.30
N GLY A 121 -12.22 -20.20 -10.02
CA GLY A 121 -13.52 -20.34 -10.68
C GLY A 121 -14.71 -19.91 -9.83
N TYR A 122 -14.45 -19.44 -8.60
CA TYR A 122 -15.48 -18.90 -7.71
C TYR A 122 -15.10 -17.50 -7.26
N GLN A 123 -16.09 -16.70 -6.94
CA GLN A 123 -15.95 -15.36 -6.38
C GLN A 123 -16.73 -15.18 -5.11
N ALA A 124 -16.20 -14.39 -4.17
CA ALA A 124 -16.87 -14.12 -2.92
C ALA A 124 -18.10 -13.22 -3.13
N LEU A 125 -19.24 -13.67 -2.63
CA LEU A 125 -20.46 -12.89 -2.54
C LEU A 125 -21.00 -13.03 -1.13
N LYS A 126 -20.88 -11.96 -0.31
CA LYS A 126 -21.16 -11.99 1.13
C LYS A 126 -20.36 -13.12 1.81
N ASP A 127 -21.06 -14.10 2.39
CA ASP A 127 -20.47 -15.22 3.12
C ASP A 127 -20.42 -16.52 2.31
N SER A 128 -20.44 -16.43 0.98
CA SER A 128 -20.47 -17.59 0.08
C SER A 128 -19.51 -17.42 -1.09
N CYS A 129 -19.14 -18.54 -1.70
CA CYS A 129 -18.40 -18.57 -2.95
C CYS A 129 -19.35 -19.03 -4.07
N ILE A 130 -19.62 -18.13 -5.01
CA ILE A 130 -20.47 -18.39 -6.18
C ILE A 130 -19.59 -18.66 -7.41
N ALA A 131 -20.02 -19.56 -8.28
CA ALA A 131 -19.30 -19.84 -9.53
C ALA A 131 -19.20 -18.60 -10.41
N VAL A 132 -18.01 -18.36 -10.99
CA VAL A 132 -17.78 -17.32 -11.97
C VAL A 132 -18.38 -17.81 -13.30
N ASN A 133 -19.36 -17.09 -13.82
CA ASN A 133 -19.89 -17.34 -15.15
C ASN A 133 -18.91 -16.82 -16.20
N VAL A 134 -18.15 -17.72 -16.86
CA VAL A 134 -17.23 -17.39 -17.91
C VAL A 134 -17.97 -17.47 -19.24
N PRO A 135 -18.06 -16.38 -20.01
CA PRO A 135 -18.76 -16.41 -21.30
C PRO A 135 -17.99 -17.23 -22.33
N PRO A 136 -18.61 -17.64 -23.44
CA PRO A 136 -17.90 -18.19 -24.58
C PRO A 136 -16.76 -17.28 -25.00
N HIS A 137 -15.61 -17.85 -25.39
CA HIS A 137 -14.38 -17.12 -25.72
C HIS A 137 -13.80 -16.30 -24.55
N GLY A 138 -14.17 -16.65 -23.32
CA GLY A 138 -13.58 -16.16 -22.10
C GLY A 138 -12.72 -17.23 -21.41
N TYR A 139 -11.84 -16.82 -20.53
CA TYR A 139 -11.05 -17.70 -19.66
C TYR A 139 -10.87 -17.09 -18.28
N LEU A 140 -10.76 -17.94 -17.26
CA LEU A 140 -10.55 -17.53 -15.87
C LEU A 140 -9.17 -16.88 -15.69
N VAL A 141 -9.14 -15.82 -14.90
CA VAL A 141 -7.90 -15.14 -14.46
C VAL A 141 -7.87 -15.02 -12.93
N ASP A 142 -6.67 -15.07 -12.38
CA ASP A 142 -6.45 -14.92 -10.92
C ASP A 142 -6.20 -13.44 -10.55
N ASP A 143 -6.96 -12.52 -11.14
CA ASP A 143 -6.85 -11.09 -10.87
C ASP A 143 -7.75 -10.69 -9.70
N ALA A 144 -7.15 -10.05 -8.68
CA ALA A 144 -7.87 -9.65 -7.48
C ALA A 144 -8.75 -8.41 -7.68
N TYR A 145 -8.51 -7.63 -8.75
CA TYR A 145 -9.10 -6.30 -8.93
C TYR A 145 -10.09 -6.19 -10.08
N SER A 146 -10.23 -7.22 -10.90
CA SER A 146 -11.12 -7.18 -12.07
C SER A 146 -12.13 -8.34 -12.09
N SER A 147 -12.93 -8.39 -13.14
CA SER A 147 -13.71 -9.57 -13.45
C SER A 147 -12.81 -10.80 -13.45
N LYS A 148 -13.25 -11.89 -12.79
CA LYS A 148 -12.47 -13.12 -12.66
C LYS A 148 -12.22 -13.84 -13.98
N TRP A 149 -12.59 -13.24 -15.10
CA TRP A 149 -12.40 -13.74 -16.46
C TRP A 149 -11.95 -12.61 -17.41
N LYS A 150 -11.29 -13.00 -18.47
CA LYS A 150 -10.90 -12.14 -19.60
C LYS A 150 -11.29 -12.83 -20.90
N CYS A 151 -11.47 -12.05 -21.96
CA CYS A 151 -11.70 -12.62 -23.28
C CYS A 151 -10.38 -13.10 -23.93
N GLU A 152 -10.49 -14.10 -24.79
CA GLU A 152 -9.42 -14.52 -25.71
C GLU A 152 -8.96 -13.34 -26.58
N ARG A 153 -7.79 -13.48 -27.19
CA ARG A 153 -7.10 -12.38 -27.89
C ARG A 153 -7.96 -11.67 -28.96
N GLU A 154 -8.72 -12.45 -29.71
CA GLU A 154 -9.54 -11.92 -30.81
C GLU A 154 -10.88 -11.33 -30.36
N TYR A 155 -11.16 -11.37 -29.05
CA TYR A 155 -12.42 -10.94 -28.47
C TYR A 155 -12.21 -9.78 -27.49
N ARG A 156 -13.23 -8.97 -27.33
CA ARG A 156 -13.29 -7.90 -26.32
C ARG A 156 -14.50 -8.08 -25.41
N ALA A 157 -14.34 -7.71 -24.14
CA ALA A 157 -15.44 -7.73 -23.19
C ALA A 157 -16.44 -6.60 -23.50
N VAL A 158 -17.70 -6.95 -23.60
CA VAL A 158 -18.82 -6.03 -23.70
C VAL A 158 -19.90 -6.55 -22.74
N GLY A 159 -20.07 -5.85 -21.59
CA GLY A 159 -20.87 -6.37 -20.51
C GLY A 159 -20.32 -7.71 -20.01
N GLU A 160 -21.15 -8.73 -19.99
CA GLU A 160 -20.81 -10.09 -19.56
C GLU A 160 -20.49 -11.05 -20.72
N ALA A 161 -20.18 -10.52 -21.91
CA ALA A 161 -19.91 -11.32 -23.10
C ALA A 161 -18.56 -10.98 -23.71
N CYS A 162 -17.97 -11.95 -24.43
CA CYS A 162 -16.80 -11.75 -25.27
C CYS A 162 -17.26 -11.65 -26.72
N ILE A 163 -17.09 -10.47 -27.31
CA ILE A 163 -17.50 -10.16 -28.68
C ILE A 163 -16.27 -10.13 -29.58
N LEU A 164 -16.35 -10.80 -30.74
CA LEU A 164 -15.28 -10.83 -31.73
C LEU A 164 -14.90 -9.39 -32.16
N ILE A 165 -13.59 -9.13 -32.20
CA ILE A 165 -13.08 -7.85 -32.71
C ILE A 165 -13.08 -7.89 -34.23
N ASN A 166 -13.89 -7.06 -34.82
CA ASN A 166 -13.90 -6.91 -36.29
C ASN A 166 -12.70 -6.05 -36.72
N VAL A 167 -11.63 -6.69 -37.17
CA VAL A 167 -10.42 -6.03 -37.67
C VAL A 167 -10.70 -5.64 -39.15
N PRO A 168 -10.62 -4.35 -39.50
CA PRO A 168 -10.85 -3.93 -40.88
C PRO A 168 -9.72 -4.39 -41.80
N LYS A 169 -10.00 -4.39 -43.10
CA LYS A 169 -8.96 -4.62 -44.11
C LYS A 169 -7.82 -3.62 -43.93
N ASN A 170 -6.56 -4.07 -44.11
CA ASN A 170 -5.34 -3.30 -43.83
C ASN A 170 -5.21 -2.88 -42.37
N GLY A 171 -5.70 -3.70 -41.48
CA GLY A 171 -5.52 -3.58 -40.02
C GLY A 171 -5.08 -4.88 -39.41
N TYR A 172 -4.61 -4.81 -38.17
CA TYR A 172 -4.16 -5.95 -37.34
C TYR A 172 -4.57 -5.79 -35.89
N LEU A 173 -4.71 -6.90 -35.17
CA LEU A 173 -4.95 -6.90 -33.74
C LEU A 173 -3.79 -6.27 -32.98
N SER A 174 -4.09 -5.41 -32.01
CA SER A 174 -3.08 -4.73 -31.20
C SER A 174 -3.47 -4.79 -29.74
N ASP A 175 -2.53 -5.21 -28.87
CA ASP A 175 -2.73 -5.24 -27.43
C ASP A 175 -2.56 -3.85 -26.77
N SER A 176 -2.10 -2.85 -27.52
CA SER A 176 -1.90 -1.47 -27.08
C SER A 176 -3.04 -0.56 -27.54
N GLY A 177 -4.20 -0.61 -26.89
CA GLY A 177 -5.31 0.31 -27.22
C GLY A 177 -6.46 0.21 -26.23
N TYR A 178 -6.86 1.34 -25.67
CA TYR A 178 -7.90 1.38 -24.64
C TYR A 178 -9.33 1.09 -25.15
N SER A 179 -9.62 1.25 -26.44
CA SER A 179 -10.96 1.07 -26.99
C SER A 179 -11.04 0.20 -28.23
N GLN A 180 -10.09 0.34 -29.13
CA GLN A 180 -10.04 -0.42 -30.38
C GLN A 180 -8.85 -1.38 -30.30
N ARG A 181 -9.05 -2.63 -30.10
CA ARG A 181 -7.98 -3.63 -30.04
C ARG A 181 -7.39 -3.98 -31.41
N TRP A 182 -7.37 -3.02 -32.32
CA TRP A 182 -6.75 -3.12 -33.63
C TRP A 182 -6.09 -1.79 -34.04
N LYS A 183 -5.13 -1.87 -34.91
CA LYS A 183 -4.43 -0.74 -35.55
C LYS A 183 -4.39 -0.96 -37.05
N CYS A 184 -4.24 0.12 -37.81
CA CYS A 184 -3.99 0.02 -39.23
C CYS A 184 -2.54 -0.34 -39.54
N ASP A 185 -2.32 -1.05 -40.63
CA ASP A 185 -1.01 -1.32 -41.19
C ASP A 185 -0.27 -0.01 -41.53
N ARG A 186 1.02 -0.09 -41.67
CA ARG A 186 1.84 1.04 -42.09
C ARG A 186 1.37 1.56 -43.46
N GLY A 187 1.17 2.85 -43.61
CA GLY A 187 0.62 3.50 -44.79
C GLY A 187 -0.89 3.67 -44.76
N TYR A 188 -1.52 3.25 -43.67
CA TYR A 188 -2.97 3.45 -43.48
C TYR A 188 -3.23 4.18 -42.17
N LYS A 189 -4.34 4.91 -42.13
CA LYS A 189 -4.84 5.61 -40.93
C LYS A 189 -6.26 5.14 -40.61
N ALA A 190 -6.58 5.08 -39.31
CA ALA A 190 -7.96 4.78 -38.88
C ALA A 190 -8.88 5.96 -39.17
N ASP A 191 -9.97 5.69 -39.83
CA ASP A 191 -11.02 6.64 -40.16
C ASP A 191 -12.37 5.93 -40.09
N ASN A 192 -13.25 6.37 -39.19
CA ASN A 192 -14.60 5.81 -38.99
C ASN A 192 -14.67 4.27 -38.95
N GLY A 193 -13.71 3.62 -38.26
CA GLY A 193 -13.72 2.16 -38.10
C GLY A 193 -13.09 1.37 -39.23
N VAL A 194 -12.54 2.02 -40.25
CA VAL A 194 -11.81 1.39 -41.34
C VAL A 194 -10.39 1.94 -41.48
N CYS A 195 -9.51 1.20 -42.16
CA CYS A 195 -8.18 1.66 -42.48
C CYS A 195 -8.11 2.24 -43.89
N THR A 196 -7.96 3.57 -44.00
CA THR A 196 -7.82 4.29 -45.24
C THR A 196 -6.37 4.57 -45.59
N ALA A 197 -5.97 4.42 -46.85
CA ALA A 197 -4.61 4.69 -47.28
C ALA A 197 -4.21 6.16 -47.02
N VAL A 198 -3.01 6.37 -46.48
CA VAL A 198 -2.44 7.71 -46.34
C VAL A 198 -1.95 8.19 -47.71
N LYS A 199 -2.59 9.25 -48.21
CA LYS A 199 -2.12 9.91 -49.45
C LYS A 199 -0.88 10.72 -49.13
N ILE A 200 0.29 10.27 -49.62
CA ILE A 200 1.57 10.96 -49.42
C ILE A 200 1.72 11.93 -50.60
N PRO A 201 1.82 13.25 -50.36
CA PRO A 201 2.06 14.23 -51.41
C PRO A 201 3.52 14.13 -51.92
N GLU A 202 3.81 14.83 -53.00
CA GLU A 202 5.17 15.00 -53.47
C GLU A 202 6.05 15.70 -52.44
N ASN A 203 7.32 15.33 -52.34
CA ASN A 203 8.28 15.82 -51.35
C ASN A 203 7.85 15.56 -49.87
N ALA A 204 7.21 14.40 -49.64
CA ALA A 204 6.82 13.94 -48.32
C ALA A 204 7.08 12.43 -48.14
N TYR A 205 7.21 12.01 -46.90
CA TYR A 205 7.38 10.61 -46.51
C TYR A 205 6.44 10.21 -45.36
N LEU A 206 6.23 8.92 -45.19
CA LEU A 206 5.49 8.42 -44.03
C LEU A 206 6.35 8.60 -42.76
N ASN A 207 5.76 9.21 -41.75
CA ASN A 207 6.40 9.35 -40.46
C ASN A 207 6.64 7.97 -39.78
N ASP A 208 7.35 7.98 -38.65
CA ASP A 208 7.69 6.76 -37.91
C ASP A 208 6.45 5.96 -37.46
N SER A 209 5.35 6.65 -37.11
CA SER A 209 4.10 5.97 -36.77
C SER A 209 3.42 5.26 -37.95
N GLY A 210 3.81 5.60 -39.18
CA GLY A 210 3.27 5.04 -40.40
C GLY A 210 1.82 5.43 -40.71
N SER A 211 1.22 6.31 -39.92
CA SER A 211 -0.19 6.74 -40.06
C SER A 211 -0.38 8.17 -40.56
N ARG A 212 0.70 8.90 -40.72
CA ARG A 212 0.75 10.30 -41.21
C ARG A 212 1.94 10.47 -42.14
N TRP A 213 1.94 11.57 -42.87
CA TRP A 213 3.08 11.98 -43.66
C TRP A 213 3.70 13.27 -43.09
N GLU A 214 4.98 13.46 -43.34
CA GLU A 214 5.78 14.62 -43.03
C GLU A 214 6.53 15.07 -44.27
N CYS A 215 6.79 16.36 -44.40
CA CYS A 215 7.54 16.89 -45.54
C CYS A 215 9.03 16.52 -45.43
N ASP A 216 9.66 16.34 -46.58
CA ASP A 216 11.09 16.21 -46.71
C ASP A 216 11.79 17.44 -46.12
N ARG A 217 13.09 17.32 -45.79
CA ARG A 217 13.84 18.24 -44.97
C ARG A 217 13.73 19.72 -45.36
N ASP A 218 13.71 20.04 -46.64
CA ASP A 218 13.74 21.41 -47.12
C ASP A 218 12.35 21.96 -47.47
N TYR A 219 11.31 21.17 -47.20
CA TYR A 219 9.90 21.49 -47.52
C TYR A 219 9.12 21.81 -46.25
N ARG A 220 8.12 22.67 -46.40
CA ARG A 220 7.17 23.02 -45.31
C ARG A 220 5.74 22.64 -45.71
N LYS A 221 5.02 22.16 -44.74
CA LYS A 221 3.63 21.78 -44.90
C LYS A 221 2.73 23.02 -45.13
N ARG A 222 2.02 23.05 -46.23
CA ARG A 222 0.90 23.97 -46.49
C ARG A 222 -0.34 23.16 -46.92
N GLY A 223 -1.32 23.07 -45.98
CA GLY A 223 -2.48 22.22 -46.21
C GLY A 223 -2.06 20.76 -46.41
N ASP A 224 -2.42 20.20 -47.57
CA ASP A 224 -2.07 18.81 -47.95
C ASP A 224 -0.87 18.69 -48.89
N LEU A 225 -0.05 19.72 -48.99
CA LEU A 225 1.13 19.78 -49.86
C LEU A 225 2.39 20.11 -49.07
N CYS A 226 3.55 19.69 -49.59
CA CYS A 226 4.87 20.10 -49.16
C CYS A 226 5.47 21.08 -50.17
N VAL A 227 5.75 22.32 -49.75
CA VAL A 227 6.26 23.38 -50.62
C VAL A 227 7.57 23.91 -50.10
N LEU A 228 8.43 24.40 -50.97
CA LEU A 228 9.64 25.15 -50.57
C LEU A 228 9.24 26.43 -49.81
N PRO A 229 10.06 26.86 -48.81
CA PRO A 229 9.77 28.01 -47.95
C PRO A 229 9.78 29.33 -48.73
#